data_b75c5fac7fe271fde655a197926f75b9
#
_entry.id   b75c5fac7fe271fde655a197926f75b9
#
_cell.length_a   1.000
_cell.length_b   1.000
_cell.length_c   1.000
_cell.angle_alpha   90.00
_cell.angle_beta   90.00
_cell.angle_gamma   90.00
#
_symmetry.space_group_name_H-M   'P 1'
#
loop_
_entity.id
_entity.type
_entity.pdbx_description
1 polymer ?
#
loop_
_entity_poly.entity_id
_entity_poly.type
_entity_poly.pdbx_seq_one_letter_code
_entity_poly.pdbx_strand_id
1 'polypeptide(L)'
;ITSRRIGFELVLLLMLLLAPVLSGFPLLGGLKPSYVNDVSTDNISPPQFIYAYALRDRSHNKLELQSALYGLAEVDQVPGVESLHVDLSLREAFRRASYIVGLEGWTVIKQDAAAGSIEAVSISAIMGFESDVVIRVVSLDESSTVVDIRSSSRELADDFGLNTRQIKGFLAKYRAL
;
A
#
# COMPACT_ATOMS: atom_id res chain seq x y z
N ILE A 1 1.25 56.65 10.88
CA ILE A 1 2.46 56.19 10.13
C ILE A 1 2.95 54.81 10.63
N THR A 2 2.75 54.48 11.92
CA THR A 2 3.23 53.22 12.55
C THR A 2 2.48 51.97 12.13
N SER A 3 1.18 52.05 11.90
CA SER A 3 0.33 50.84 11.57
C SER A 3 0.60 50.25 10.21
N ARG A 4 1.00 51.04 9.21
CA ARG A 4 1.34 50.57 7.88
C ARG A 4 2.70 49.81 7.83
N ARG A 5 3.65 50.20 8.70
CA ARG A 5 4.94 49.49 8.79
C ARG A 5 4.78 48.10 9.41
N ILE A 6 3.97 47.95 10.46
CA ILE A 6 3.72 46.68 11.14
C ILE A 6 3.07 45.67 10.18
N GLY A 7 2.15 46.13 9.32
CA GLY A 7 1.51 45.26 8.32
C GLY A 7 2.50 44.75 7.25
N PHE A 8 3.42 45.60 6.82
CA PHE A 8 4.42 45.23 5.83
C PHE A 8 5.45 44.23 6.37
N GLU A 9 5.93 44.44 7.59
CA GLU A 9 6.84 43.55 8.30
C GLU A 9 6.22 42.18 8.55
N LEU A 10 4.92 42.14 8.90
CA LEU A 10 4.19 40.87 9.12
C LEU A 10 4.02 40.07 7.81
N VAL A 11 3.71 40.77 6.72
CA VAL A 11 3.59 40.13 5.38
C VAL A 11 4.94 39.60 4.91
N LEU A 12 6.01 40.37 5.14
CA LEU A 12 7.38 39.93 4.78
C LEU A 12 7.82 38.72 5.60
N LEU A 13 7.50 38.70 6.90
CA LEU A 13 7.76 37.56 7.79
C LEU A 13 6.96 36.32 7.36
N LEU A 14 5.70 36.51 6.98
CA LEU A 14 4.85 35.42 6.48
C LEU A 14 5.36 34.87 5.14
N MET A 15 5.82 35.72 4.23
CA MET A 15 6.46 35.30 2.98
C MET A 15 7.78 34.57 3.22
N LEU A 16 8.59 35.00 4.17
CA LEU A 16 9.84 34.34 4.55
C LEU A 16 9.59 32.95 5.20
N LEU A 17 8.49 32.79 5.93
CA LEU A 17 8.09 31.51 6.52
C LEU A 17 7.45 30.57 5.48
N LEU A 18 6.77 31.11 4.46
CA LEU A 18 6.16 30.33 3.38
C LEU A 18 7.14 29.98 2.26
N ALA A 19 8.20 30.77 2.05
CA ALA A 19 9.20 30.54 1.00
C ALA A 19 9.88 29.17 1.10
N PRO A 20 10.29 28.65 2.28
CA PRO A 20 10.86 27.30 2.38
C PRO A 20 9.81 26.20 2.19
N VAL A 21 8.53 26.44 2.50
CA VAL A 21 7.45 25.49 2.22
C VAL A 21 7.20 25.41 0.71
N LEU A 22 7.18 26.56 0.02
CA LEU A 22 7.00 26.66 -1.42
C LEU A 22 8.26 26.22 -2.20
N SER A 23 9.45 26.46 -1.66
CA SER A 23 10.72 25.99 -2.27
C SER A 23 11.06 24.53 -1.92
N GLY A 24 10.45 23.98 -0.85
CA GLY A 24 10.52 22.56 -0.53
C GLY A 24 9.63 21.70 -1.45
N PHE A 25 8.69 22.32 -2.17
CA PHE A 25 7.89 21.61 -3.17
C PHE A 25 8.74 20.94 -4.28
N PRO A 26 9.85 21.52 -4.76
CA PRO A 26 10.76 20.83 -5.68
C PRO A 26 11.57 19.69 -5.06
N LEU A 27 11.72 19.64 -3.74
CA LEU A 27 12.34 18.49 -3.05
C LEU A 27 11.44 17.24 -3.07
N LEU A 28 10.12 17.43 -3.24
CA LEU A 28 9.19 16.35 -3.56
C LEU A 28 9.22 15.98 -5.04
N GLY A 29 9.74 16.83 -5.91
CA GLY A 29 9.90 16.59 -7.36
C GLY A 29 11.01 15.61 -7.74
N GLY A 30 11.77 15.08 -6.76
CA GLY A 30 12.65 13.92 -6.95
C GLY A 30 11.93 12.58 -6.84
N LEU A 31 10.70 12.57 -6.40
CA LEU A 31 9.80 11.43 -6.51
C LEU A 31 9.34 11.41 -7.98
N LYS A 32 10.01 10.63 -8.84
CA LYS A 32 9.42 10.28 -10.15
C LYS A 32 8.00 9.80 -9.84
N PRO A 33 6.96 10.37 -10.48
CA PRO A 33 5.63 9.81 -10.35
C PRO A 33 5.74 8.37 -10.86
N SER A 34 5.80 7.45 -9.94
CA SER A 34 5.61 6.05 -10.19
C SER A 34 4.10 5.94 -10.33
N TYR A 35 3.56 5.89 -11.54
CA TYR A 35 2.13 5.64 -11.78
C TYR A 35 1.71 4.25 -11.26
N VAL A 36 2.26 3.86 -10.13
CA VAL A 36 2.05 2.57 -9.49
C VAL A 36 0.98 2.75 -8.43
N ASN A 37 -0.22 2.31 -8.73
CA ASN A 37 -1.33 2.28 -7.79
C ASN A 37 -1.66 0.85 -7.32
N ASP A 38 -0.86 -0.12 -7.72
CA ASP A 38 -1.03 -1.55 -7.43
C ASP A 38 0.35 -2.21 -7.26
N VAL A 39 0.61 -2.77 -6.09
CA VAL A 39 1.90 -3.35 -5.71
C VAL A 39 1.67 -4.75 -5.15
N SER A 40 2.51 -5.70 -5.57
CA SER A 40 2.45 -7.10 -5.12
C SER A 40 3.83 -7.62 -4.75
N THR A 41 3.89 -8.54 -3.78
CA THR A 41 5.11 -9.29 -3.44
C THR A 41 5.45 -10.35 -4.47
N ASP A 42 4.44 -10.92 -5.13
CA ASP A 42 4.59 -11.82 -6.28
C ASP A 42 4.09 -11.09 -7.54
N ASN A 43 5.02 -10.70 -8.41
CA ASN A 43 4.71 -10.01 -9.66
C ASN A 43 4.46 -10.97 -10.83
N ILE A 44 4.81 -12.25 -10.67
CA ILE A 44 4.61 -13.28 -11.71
C ILE A 44 3.20 -13.84 -11.63
N SER A 45 2.76 -14.19 -10.42
CA SER A 45 1.44 -14.73 -10.14
C SER A 45 0.82 -14.02 -8.93
N PRO A 46 0.44 -12.74 -9.06
CA PRO A 46 0.01 -11.94 -7.92
C PRO A 46 -1.28 -12.47 -7.30
N PRO A 47 -1.47 -12.29 -5.97
CA PRO A 47 -2.72 -12.60 -5.32
C PRO A 47 -3.89 -11.92 -6.02
N GLN A 48 -4.98 -12.68 -6.26
CA GLN A 48 -6.15 -12.18 -6.97
C GLN A 48 -7.22 -11.69 -6.01
N PHE A 49 -7.77 -10.52 -6.30
CA PHE A 49 -8.97 -10.03 -5.62
C PHE A 49 -10.20 -10.78 -6.14
N ILE A 50 -11.10 -11.16 -5.24
CA ILE A 50 -12.36 -11.82 -5.58
C ILE A 50 -13.53 -10.96 -5.09
N TYR A 51 -13.50 -10.53 -3.85
CA TYR A 51 -14.60 -9.82 -3.20
C TYR A 51 -14.48 -8.30 -3.33
N ALA A 52 -13.26 -7.77 -3.41
CA ALA A 52 -13.00 -6.34 -3.56
C ALA A 52 -13.63 -5.74 -4.84
N TYR A 53 -13.80 -6.54 -5.91
CA TYR A 53 -14.49 -6.11 -7.12
C TYR A 53 -15.90 -5.57 -6.87
N ALA A 54 -16.64 -6.15 -5.91
CA ALA A 54 -17.99 -5.73 -5.57
C ALA A 54 -18.05 -4.38 -4.83
N LEU A 55 -16.92 -3.92 -4.30
CA LEU A 55 -16.79 -2.65 -3.57
C LEU A 55 -16.30 -1.50 -4.46
N ARG A 56 -15.87 -1.82 -5.68
CA ARG A 56 -15.39 -0.81 -6.65
C ARG A 56 -16.49 -0.43 -7.62
N ASP A 57 -16.56 0.85 -7.93
CA ASP A 57 -17.41 1.39 -8.99
C ASP A 57 -16.56 1.89 -10.18
N ARG A 58 -17.23 2.56 -11.14
CA ARG A 58 -16.58 3.04 -12.38
C ARG A 58 -15.58 4.18 -12.17
N SER A 59 -15.61 4.86 -11.03
CA SER A 59 -14.68 5.93 -10.68
C SER A 59 -13.36 5.39 -10.10
N HIS A 60 -13.37 4.14 -9.62
CA HIS A 60 -12.22 3.51 -9.02
C HIS A 60 -11.27 2.93 -10.08
N ASN A 61 -9.99 2.85 -9.72
CA ASN A 61 -8.98 2.16 -10.51
C ASN A 61 -9.36 0.69 -10.73
N LYS A 62 -9.02 0.14 -11.88
CA LYS A 62 -9.23 -1.28 -12.16
C LYS A 62 -8.27 -2.15 -11.34
N LEU A 63 -8.72 -3.34 -10.95
CA LEU A 63 -7.90 -4.33 -10.25
C LEU A 63 -7.06 -5.21 -11.19
N GLU A 64 -7.00 -4.87 -12.47
CA GLU A 64 -6.12 -5.51 -13.43
C GLU A 64 -4.69 -5.02 -13.18
N LEU A 65 -3.75 -5.95 -12.96
CA LEU A 65 -2.36 -5.59 -12.70
C LEU A 65 -1.80 -4.78 -13.86
N GLN A 66 -1.26 -3.60 -13.57
CA GLN A 66 -0.74 -2.69 -14.60
C GLN A 66 0.41 -3.32 -15.41
N SER A 67 1.20 -4.21 -14.80
CA SER A 67 2.22 -4.98 -15.52
C SER A 67 1.67 -5.79 -16.68
N ALA A 68 0.46 -6.35 -16.54
CA ALA A 68 -0.22 -7.07 -17.62
C ALA A 68 -0.75 -6.13 -18.70
N LEU A 69 -1.13 -4.90 -18.34
CA LEU A 69 -1.69 -3.91 -19.28
C LEU A 69 -0.60 -3.21 -20.11
N TYR A 70 0.58 -3.00 -19.56
CA TYR A 70 1.66 -2.26 -20.24
C TYR A 70 2.72 -3.15 -20.88
N GLY A 71 2.60 -4.49 -20.81
CA GLY A 71 3.57 -5.42 -21.39
C GLY A 71 4.98 -5.26 -20.81
N LEU A 72 5.10 -4.65 -19.64
CA LEU A 72 6.36 -4.43 -18.96
C LEU A 72 6.81 -5.78 -18.36
N ALA A 73 7.67 -6.47 -19.09
CA ALA A 73 8.28 -7.74 -18.65
C ALA A 73 9.19 -7.58 -17.41
N GLU A 74 9.48 -6.36 -17.01
CA GLU A 74 10.25 -5.99 -15.83
C GLU A 74 9.52 -4.85 -15.11
N VAL A 75 8.55 -5.20 -14.26
CA VAL A 75 8.22 -4.32 -13.14
C VAL A 75 9.42 -4.43 -12.20
N ASP A 76 10.22 -3.36 -12.11
CA ASP A 76 11.31 -3.28 -11.15
C ASP A 76 10.77 -3.72 -9.78
N GLN A 77 11.30 -4.83 -9.26
CA GLN A 77 10.92 -5.31 -7.94
C GLN A 77 11.21 -4.19 -6.93
N VAL A 78 10.18 -3.75 -6.23
CA VAL A 78 10.37 -2.74 -5.20
C VAL A 78 11.18 -3.38 -4.07
N PRO A 79 12.39 -2.88 -3.77
CA PRO A 79 13.22 -3.49 -2.73
C PRO A 79 12.47 -3.66 -1.41
N GLY A 80 12.48 -4.87 -0.85
CA GLY A 80 11.77 -5.24 0.38
C GLY A 80 10.27 -5.51 0.21
N VAL A 81 9.80 -5.65 -1.03
CA VAL A 81 8.46 -6.13 -1.39
C VAL A 81 8.62 -7.45 -2.14
N GLU A 82 8.74 -8.53 -1.38
CA GLU A 82 9.02 -9.87 -1.88
C GLU A 82 8.17 -10.88 -1.12
N SER A 83 7.86 -12.01 -1.76
CA SER A 83 7.20 -13.15 -1.12
C SER A 83 7.91 -13.56 0.15
N LEU A 84 7.18 -13.80 1.21
CA LEU A 84 7.75 -14.20 2.50
C LEU A 84 7.64 -15.71 2.68
N HIS A 85 8.79 -16.39 2.73
CA HIS A 85 8.89 -17.80 3.08
C HIS A 85 9.01 -17.96 4.59
N VAL A 86 8.20 -18.83 5.18
CA VAL A 86 8.15 -19.06 6.63
C VAL A 86 8.07 -20.55 6.97
N ASP A 87 8.76 -20.94 8.03
CA ASP A 87 8.76 -22.30 8.56
C ASP A 87 7.55 -22.47 9.51
N LEU A 88 6.36 -22.38 8.95
CA LEU A 88 5.09 -22.49 9.64
C LEU A 88 4.12 -23.34 8.83
N SER A 89 3.23 -24.05 9.50
CA SER A 89 2.09 -24.69 8.87
C SER A 89 1.15 -23.64 8.26
N LEU A 90 0.38 -24.00 7.22
CA LEU A 90 -0.63 -23.13 6.61
C LEU A 90 -1.54 -22.47 7.66
N ARG A 91 -1.99 -23.23 8.65
CA ARG A 91 -2.89 -22.75 9.72
C ARG A 91 -2.23 -21.67 10.56
N GLU A 92 -0.98 -21.86 10.94
CA GLU A 92 -0.24 -20.90 11.79
C GLU A 92 0.12 -19.65 11.00
N ALA A 93 0.58 -19.82 9.76
CA ALA A 93 0.87 -18.72 8.85
C ALA A 93 -0.38 -17.86 8.59
N PHE A 94 -1.52 -18.50 8.30
CA PHE A 94 -2.79 -17.80 8.12
C PHE A 94 -3.26 -17.05 9.37
N ARG A 95 -3.17 -17.71 10.55
CA ARG A 95 -3.53 -17.07 11.82
C ARG A 95 -2.67 -15.85 12.11
N ARG A 96 -1.35 -15.92 11.84
CA ARG A 96 -0.42 -14.80 11.98
C ARG A 96 -0.79 -13.66 11.03
N ALA A 97 -1.04 -13.95 9.76
CA ALA A 97 -1.51 -12.96 8.78
C ALA A 97 -2.81 -12.26 9.23
N SER A 98 -3.80 -13.05 9.65
CA SER A 98 -5.07 -12.53 10.17
C SER A 98 -4.91 -11.63 11.40
N TYR A 99 -4.01 -12.00 12.32
CA TYR A 99 -3.69 -11.19 13.50
C TYR A 99 -3.09 -9.84 13.11
N ILE A 100 -2.17 -9.82 12.14
CA ILE A 100 -1.54 -8.58 11.66
C ILE A 100 -2.54 -7.68 10.97
N VAL A 101 -3.46 -8.22 10.16
CA VAL A 101 -4.57 -7.45 9.56
C VAL A 101 -5.37 -6.71 10.64
N GLY A 102 -5.64 -7.37 11.77
CA GLY A 102 -6.27 -6.74 12.94
C GLY A 102 -5.40 -5.64 13.57
N LEU A 103 -4.09 -5.87 13.70
CA LEU A 103 -3.14 -4.86 14.23
C LEU A 103 -3.01 -3.63 13.32
N GLU A 104 -3.12 -3.81 12.00
CA GLU A 104 -3.12 -2.71 11.02
C GLU A 104 -4.43 -1.92 11.03
N GLY A 105 -5.47 -2.43 11.70
CA GLY A 105 -6.80 -1.81 11.71
C GLY A 105 -7.52 -1.89 10.37
N TRP A 106 -7.14 -2.82 9.50
CA TRP A 106 -7.79 -2.99 8.20
C TRP A 106 -9.18 -3.61 8.35
N THR A 107 -10.13 -3.13 7.56
CA THR A 107 -11.49 -3.66 7.53
C THR A 107 -11.53 -4.92 6.69
N VAL A 108 -11.72 -6.08 7.32
CA VAL A 108 -11.80 -7.36 6.63
C VAL A 108 -13.06 -7.45 5.77
N ILE A 109 -12.90 -7.73 4.47
CA ILE A 109 -13.98 -8.03 3.54
C ILE A 109 -14.34 -9.53 3.63
N LYS A 110 -13.31 -10.37 3.54
CA LYS A 110 -13.45 -11.82 3.58
C LYS A 110 -12.17 -12.48 4.10
N GLN A 111 -12.36 -13.53 4.91
CA GLN A 111 -11.31 -14.48 5.29
C GLN A 111 -11.75 -15.87 4.92
N ASP A 112 -10.86 -16.61 4.26
CA ASP A 112 -11.04 -18.01 3.92
C ASP A 112 -9.77 -18.79 4.29
N ALA A 113 -9.81 -19.43 5.45
CA ALA A 113 -8.64 -20.17 5.94
C ALA A 113 -8.35 -21.45 5.13
N ALA A 114 -9.38 -22.02 4.47
CA ALA A 114 -9.19 -23.20 3.61
C ALA A 114 -8.52 -22.84 2.30
N ALA A 115 -8.87 -21.67 1.73
CA ALA A 115 -8.23 -21.12 0.54
C ALA A 115 -6.92 -20.37 0.85
N GLY A 116 -6.60 -20.14 2.13
CA GLY A 116 -5.44 -19.34 2.52
C GLY A 116 -5.53 -17.88 2.09
N SER A 117 -6.73 -17.29 2.02
CA SER A 117 -6.96 -15.95 1.47
C SER A 117 -7.60 -15.01 2.48
N ILE A 118 -7.10 -13.77 2.52
CA ILE A 118 -7.70 -12.67 3.29
C ILE A 118 -7.82 -11.47 2.37
N GLU A 119 -9.03 -10.92 2.22
CA GLU A 119 -9.25 -9.63 1.56
C GLU A 119 -9.71 -8.59 2.58
N ALA A 120 -9.13 -7.39 2.50
CA ALA A 120 -9.41 -6.29 3.42
C ALA A 120 -9.33 -4.94 2.71
N VAL A 121 -9.90 -3.91 3.34
CA VAL A 121 -9.73 -2.50 2.96
C VAL A 121 -8.83 -1.82 3.98
N SER A 122 -7.83 -1.13 3.49
CA SER A 122 -6.98 -0.23 4.26
C SER A 122 -7.37 1.21 3.96
N ILE A 123 -7.43 2.06 5.00
CA ILE A 123 -7.71 3.50 4.85
C ILE A 123 -6.49 4.26 5.34
N SER A 124 -5.94 5.16 4.50
CA SER A 124 -4.80 5.98 4.89
C SER A 124 -5.19 6.97 6.00
N ALA A 125 -4.40 7.01 7.09
CA ALA A 125 -4.73 7.77 8.29
C ALA A 125 -4.81 9.30 8.07
N ILE A 126 -4.08 9.84 7.10
CA ILE A 126 -3.98 11.29 6.86
C ILE A 126 -4.97 11.76 5.79
N MET A 127 -5.07 11.01 4.70
CA MET A 127 -5.78 11.45 3.48
C MET A 127 -7.13 10.74 3.30
N GLY A 128 -7.41 9.68 4.06
CA GLY A 128 -8.63 8.89 3.94
C GLY A 128 -8.73 8.05 2.66
N PHE A 129 -7.65 7.92 1.88
CA PHE A 129 -7.66 7.11 0.65
C PHE A 129 -7.78 5.63 0.96
N GLU A 130 -8.62 4.96 0.19
CA GLU A 130 -8.85 3.53 0.31
C GLU A 130 -7.94 2.72 -0.62
N SER A 131 -7.43 1.61 -0.07
CA SER A 131 -6.73 0.59 -0.85
C SER A 131 -7.31 -0.78 -0.51
N ASP A 132 -7.56 -1.58 -1.55
CA ASP A 132 -7.88 -2.99 -1.35
C ASP A 132 -6.59 -3.77 -1.15
N VAL A 133 -6.62 -4.67 -0.18
CA VAL A 133 -5.48 -5.53 0.18
C VAL A 133 -5.94 -6.98 0.08
N VAL A 134 -5.13 -7.81 -0.56
CA VAL A 134 -5.30 -9.27 -0.55
C VAL A 134 -4.03 -9.95 -0.07
N ILE A 135 -4.18 -10.89 0.85
CA ILE A 135 -3.11 -11.74 1.37
C ILE A 135 -3.40 -13.16 0.93
N ARG A 136 -2.39 -13.82 0.37
CA ARG A 136 -2.42 -15.21 -0.01
C ARG A 136 -1.40 -16.00 0.81
N VAL A 137 -1.83 -17.09 1.39
CA VAL A 137 -1.00 -18.01 2.18
C VAL A 137 -1.05 -19.39 1.52
N VAL A 138 0.08 -19.88 1.03
CA VAL A 138 0.18 -21.14 0.28
C VAL A 138 1.16 -22.07 0.97
N SER A 139 0.71 -23.28 1.32
CA SER A 139 1.59 -24.31 1.84
C SER A 139 2.49 -24.83 0.72
N LEU A 140 3.78 -24.94 1.01
CA LEU A 140 4.75 -25.65 0.18
C LEU A 140 4.86 -27.12 0.62
N ASP A 141 4.79 -27.35 1.95
CA ASP A 141 4.77 -28.64 2.59
C ASP A 141 4.07 -28.54 3.97
N GLU A 142 4.17 -29.54 4.84
CA GLU A 142 3.51 -29.56 6.15
C GLU A 142 3.99 -28.46 7.10
N SER A 143 5.23 -27.97 6.93
CA SER A 143 5.92 -27.05 7.82
C SER A 143 6.42 -25.76 7.17
N SER A 144 6.22 -25.61 5.87
CA SER A 144 6.73 -24.49 5.07
C SER A 144 5.61 -23.85 4.25
N THR A 145 5.56 -22.53 4.27
CA THR A 145 4.48 -21.73 3.69
C THR A 145 5.05 -20.45 3.05
N VAL A 146 4.43 -20.03 1.94
CA VAL A 146 4.66 -18.72 1.32
C VAL A 146 3.50 -17.80 1.66
N VAL A 147 3.83 -16.57 2.04
CA VAL A 147 2.87 -15.49 2.28
C VAL A 147 3.13 -14.37 1.29
N ASP A 148 2.12 -14.09 0.50
CA ASP A 148 2.09 -12.99 -0.47
C ASP A 148 1.06 -11.96 -0.05
N ILE A 149 1.33 -10.71 -0.41
CA ILE A 149 0.42 -9.59 -0.21
C ILE A 149 0.41 -8.68 -1.43
N ARG A 150 -0.77 -8.23 -1.83
CA ARG A 150 -0.98 -7.23 -2.87
C ARG A 150 -1.87 -6.12 -2.32
N SER A 151 -1.56 -4.88 -2.68
CA SER A 151 -2.32 -3.69 -2.29
C SER A 151 -2.56 -2.82 -3.52
N SER A 152 -3.81 -2.39 -3.72
CA SER A 152 -4.25 -1.61 -4.88
C SER A 152 -5.13 -0.44 -4.45
N SER A 153 -4.70 0.78 -4.78
CA SER A 153 -5.45 2.01 -4.47
C SER A 153 -6.73 2.11 -5.29
N ARG A 154 -7.81 2.61 -4.68
CA ARG A 154 -9.09 2.80 -5.36
C ARG A 154 -9.12 4.05 -6.21
N GLU A 155 -8.71 5.21 -5.68
CA GLU A 155 -8.89 6.50 -6.33
C GLU A 155 -7.61 7.07 -6.94
N LEU A 156 -6.45 6.76 -6.38
CA LEU A 156 -5.20 7.38 -6.75
C LEU A 156 -4.57 6.71 -7.98
N ALA A 157 -4.30 7.49 -9.02
CA ALA A 157 -3.50 7.04 -10.16
C ALA A 157 -2.01 6.85 -9.77
N ASP A 158 -1.50 7.70 -8.86
CA ASP A 158 -0.21 7.54 -8.18
C ASP A 158 -0.48 7.49 -6.68
N ASP A 159 -0.07 6.41 -6.03
CA ASP A 159 -0.32 6.19 -4.60
C ASP A 159 0.72 6.84 -3.69
N PHE A 160 1.71 7.54 -4.25
CA PHE A 160 2.83 8.14 -3.52
C PHE A 160 3.55 7.15 -2.59
N GLY A 161 3.58 5.86 -2.97
CA GLY A 161 4.18 4.77 -2.23
C GLY A 161 3.36 4.30 -1.01
N LEU A 162 2.07 4.60 -0.93
CA LEU A 162 1.19 4.13 0.15
C LEU A 162 1.10 2.61 0.16
N ASN A 163 0.82 1.98 -0.99
CA ASN A 163 0.72 0.52 -1.11
C ASN A 163 2.04 -0.17 -0.72
N THR A 164 3.17 0.37 -1.19
CA THR A 164 4.50 -0.11 -0.81
C THR A 164 4.73 -0.06 0.70
N ARG A 165 4.36 1.06 1.36
CA ARG A 165 4.51 1.20 2.83
C ARG A 165 3.61 0.22 3.59
N GLN A 166 2.39 0.01 3.14
CA GLN A 166 1.46 -0.96 3.73
C GLN A 166 2.02 -2.38 3.68
N ILE A 167 2.49 -2.80 2.50
CA ILE A 167 3.09 -4.13 2.31
C ILE A 167 4.32 -4.29 3.19
N LYS A 168 5.25 -3.32 3.19
CA LYS A 168 6.46 -3.37 4.03
C LYS A 168 6.12 -3.40 5.52
N GLY A 169 5.12 -2.64 5.95
CA GLY A 169 4.64 -2.63 7.34
C GLY A 169 4.09 -4.00 7.75
N PHE A 170 3.26 -4.61 6.92
CA PHE A 170 2.76 -5.95 7.13
C PHE A 170 3.89 -6.99 7.21
N LEU A 171 4.80 -7.00 6.23
CA LEU A 171 5.94 -7.94 6.20
C LEU A 171 6.88 -7.77 7.39
N ALA A 172 7.13 -6.53 7.83
CA ALA A 172 7.96 -6.25 9.00
C ALA A 172 7.32 -6.80 10.28
N LYS A 173 6.02 -6.58 10.49
CA LYS A 173 5.29 -7.16 11.62
C LYS A 173 5.23 -8.68 11.56
N TYR A 174 5.09 -9.24 10.36
CA TYR A 174 5.07 -10.68 10.17
C TYR A 174 6.38 -11.35 10.58
N ARG A 175 7.53 -10.71 10.25
CA ARG A 175 8.87 -11.20 10.64
C ARG A 175 9.17 -11.03 12.12
N ALA A 176 8.50 -10.10 12.81
CA ALA A 176 8.73 -9.79 14.23
C ALA A 176 7.97 -10.72 15.19
N LEU A 177 7.02 -11.52 14.70
CA LEU A 177 6.22 -12.49 15.46
C LEU A 177 6.83 -13.90 15.39
#